data_e5819a47f85b9cd0102b1e0010776f43
#
_entry.id   e5819a47f85b9cd0102b1e0010776f43
#
_cell.length_a   1.000
_cell.length_b   1.000
_cell.length_c   1.000
_cell.angle_alpha   90.00
_cell.angle_beta   90.00
_cell.angle_gamma   90.00
#
_symmetry.space_group_name_H-M   'P 1'
#
loop_
_entity.id
_entity.type
_entity.pdbx_description
1 polymer ?
#
loop_
_entity_poly.entity_id
_entity_poly.type
_entity_poly.pdbx_seq_one_letter_code
_entity_poly.pdbx_strand_id
1 'polypeptide(L)'
;MPPTVHCVRHAQGVHNLSTANHVIHDPLLTDLGNEQCRQLRGAFPYHDKIELVVASPLRRTMYTALQSFEPFFKANPDKKLILLPDTQETSDVPCDTGSEPEDLKREIEEKGLPVDLQYVTEGWNDKTGRYAPTNEAITDRARDARRWLKERSEKEIVLVTHGGFLHFFTEDWEDSSQYQGTGWLNTEFRDYVFSPEFHTEDLDGKILAGDNASLVETVDSRARRGKDGPMAGRRRQSTLYKLGTQDWDAQGLQLSSAEREVLKNIDPNATRN
;
A
#
# COMPACT_ATOMS: atom_id res chain seq x y z
N MET A 1 19.35 -11.04 -8.40
CA MET A 1 18.25 -10.42 -9.14
C MET A 1 17.33 -9.80 -8.10
N PRO A 2 16.73 -8.63 -8.39
CA PRO A 2 15.71 -8.05 -7.50
C PRO A 2 14.54 -9.02 -7.29
N PRO A 3 13.75 -8.86 -6.21
CA PRO A 3 12.60 -9.72 -5.93
C PRO A 3 11.42 -9.50 -6.89
N THR A 4 10.54 -10.51 -6.96
CA THR A 4 9.14 -10.33 -7.37
C THR A 4 8.36 -9.80 -6.17
N VAL A 5 7.49 -8.82 -6.39
CA VAL A 5 6.63 -8.24 -5.34
C VAL A 5 5.18 -8.57 -5.65
N HIS A 6 4.55 -9.36 -4.79
CA HIS A 6 3.12 -9.65 -4.81
C HIS A 6 2.40 -8.55 -4.03
N CYS A 7 1.89 -7.56 -4.75
CA CYS A 7 1.15 -6.44 -4.17
C CYS A 7 -0.30 -6.86 -3.88
N VAL A 8 -0.75 -6.67 -2.65
CA VAL A 8 -2.08 -7.06 -2.19
C VAL A 8 -2.79 -5.87 -1.55
N ARG A 9 -4.01 -5.55 -1.99
CA ARG A 9 -4.87 -4.63 -1.24
C ARG A 9 -5.47 -5.35 -0.04
N HIS A 10 -5.54 -4.68 1.12
CA HIS A 10 -6.19 -5.21 2.32
C HIS A 10 -7.62 -5.70 2.07
N ALA A 11 -8.10 -6.65 2.88
CA ALA A 11 -9.47 -7.13 2.91
C ALA A 11 -10.44 -6.04 3.41
N GLN A 12 -11.74 -6.23 3.23
CA GLN A 12 -12.74 -5.25 3.65
C GLN A 12 -12.61 -4.89 5.13
N GLY A 13 -12.31 -3.62 5.40
CA GLY A 13 -12.38 -3.04 6.74
C GLY A 13 -13.73 -2.35 6.98
N VAL A 14 -14.03 -2.05 8.25
CA VAL A 14 -15.29 -1.38 8.64
C VAL A 14 -15.49 -0.04 7.92
N HIS A 15 -14.41 0.68 7.61
CA HIS A 15 -14.46 1.94 6.85
C HIS A 15 -14.98 1.75 5.40
N ASN A 16 -14.84 0.57 4.81
CA ASN A 16 -15.33 0.30 3.45
C ASN A 16 -16.85 0.13 3.35
N LEU A 17 -17.56 0.02 4.46
CA LEU A 17 -19.02 -0.16 4.48
C LEU A 17 -19.76 1.13 4.10
N SER A 18 -19.24 2.27 4.49
CA SER A 18 -19.78 3.59 4.12
C SER A 18 -18.76 4.70 4.39
N THR A 19 -18.92 5.86 3.73
CA THR A 19 -18.10 7.05 3.98
C THR A 19 -18.25 7.58 5.40
N ALA A 20 -19.43 7.39 6.03
CA ALA A 20 -19.65 7.75 7.44
C ALA A 20 -18.68 7.02 8.40
N ASN A 21 -18.18 5.86 8.02
CA ASN A 21 -17.23 5.08 8.82
C ASN A 21 -15.77 5.57 8.70
N HIS A 22 -15.49 6.55 7.85
CA HIS A 22 -14.14 7.12 7.73
C HIS A 22 -13.70 7.85 9.01
N VAL A 23 -14.62 8.19 9.90
CA VAL A 23 -14.33 8.75 11.24
C VAL A 23 -13.83 7.71 12.25
N ILE A 24 -13.91 6.42 11.93
CA ILE A 24 -13.43 5.34 12.81
C ILE A 24 -11.92 5.25 12.66
N HIS A 25 -11.21 5.48 13.78
CA HIS A 25 -9.75 5.42 13.80
C HIS A 25 -9.25 3.97 13.65
N ASP A 26 -8.31 3.75 12.72
CA ASP A 26 -7.63 2.48 12.45
C ASP A 26 -8.54 1.24 12.52
N PRO A 27 -9.60 1.17 11.67
CA PRO A 27 -10.65 0.16 11.79
C PRO A 27 -10.16 -1.24 11.46
N LEU A 28 -10.75 -2.22 12.14
CA LEU A 28 -10.53 -3.64 11.91
C LEU A 28 -11.22 -4.14 10.64
N LEU A 29 -10.95 -5.39 10.30
CA LEU A 29 -11.66 -6.12 9.24
C LEU A 29 -13.11 -6.41 9.65
N THR A 30 -13.99 -6.47 8.65
CA THR A 30 -15.36 -7.00 8.82
C THR A 30 -15.34 -8.53 8.76
N ASP A 31 -16.48 -9.17 9.06
CA ASP A 31 -16.64 -10.63 8.87
C ASP A 31 -16.41 -11.01 7.40
N LEU A 32 -16.91 -10.20 6.46
CA LEU A 32 -16.62 -10.38 5.03
C LEU A 32 -15.12 -10.23 4.74
N GLY A 33 -14.46 -9.26 5.37
CA GLY A 33 -13.01 -9.09 5.24
C GLY A 33 -12.24 -10.33 5.72
N ASN A 34 -12.64 -10.90 6.85
CA ASN A 34 -12.05 -12.15 7.34
C ASN A 34 -12.29 -13.32 6.38
N GLU A 35 -13.47 -13.39 5.73
CA GLU A 35 -13.75 -14.38 4.70
C GLU A 35 -12.90 -14.16 3.44
N GLN A 36 -12.74 -12.91 3.00
CA GLN A 36 -11.86 -12.56 1.88
C GLN A 36 -10.40 -12.98 2.14
N CYS A 37 -9.90 -12.84 3.38
CA CYS A 37 -8.58 -13.35 3.75
C CYS A 37 -8.48 -14.87 3.58
N ARG A 38 -9.52 -15.63 3.99
CA ARG A 38 -9.55 -17.08 3.79
C ARG A 38 -9.58 -17.47 2.31
N GLN A 39 -10.34 -16.73 1.51
CA GLN A 39 -10.41 -16.95 0.05
C GLN A 39 -9.07 -16.65 -0.62
N LEU A 40 -8.41 -15.53 -0.28
CA LEU A 40 -7.09 -15.22 -0.78
C LEU A 40 -6.07 -16.30 -0.39
N ARG A 41 -6.10 -16.75 0.86
CA ARG A 41 -5.25 -17.87 1.32
C ARG A 41 -5.42 -19.14 0.50
N GLY A 42 -6.66 -19.48 0.12
CA GLY A 42 -6.94 -20.65 -0.70
C GLY A 42 -6.57 -20.47 -2.18
N ALA A 43 -6.62 -19.25 -2.68
CA ALA A 43 -6.44 -18.95 -4.11
C ALA A 43 -5.03 -18.47 -4.47
N PHE A 44 -4.22 -18.02 -3.50
CA PHE A 44 -2.88 -17.50 -3.77
C PHE A 44 -1.93 -18.64 -4.20
N PRO A 45 -1.36 -18.57 -5.42
CA PRO A 45 -0.69 -19.74 -6.00
C PRO A 45 0.78 -19.91 -5.61
N TYR A 46 1.36 -18.99 -4.82
CA TYR A 46 2.79 -18.92 -4.57
C TYR A 46 3.17 -19.08 -3.09
N HIS A 47 2.30 -19.67 -2.26
CA HIS A 47 2.56 -19.83 -0.81
C HIS A 47 3.89 -20.50 -0.48
N ASP A 48 4.29 -21.49 -1.29
CA ASP A 48 5.53 -22.27 -1.15
C ASP A 48 6.78 -21.48 -1.58
N LYS A 49 6.60 -20.34 -2.26
CA LYS A 49 7.71 -19.49 -2.73
C LYS A 49 7.95 -18.28 -1.87
N ILE A 50 6.97 -17.86 -1.05
CA ILE A 50 7.09 -16.66 -0.23
C ILE A 50 8.30 -16.78 0.71
N GLU A 51 9.14 -15.74 0.70
CA GLU A 51 10.29 -15.64 1.58
C GLU A 51 10.15 -14.52 2.61
N LEU A 52 9.29 -13.50 2.32
CA LEU A 52 9.02 -12.37 3.19
C LEU A 52 7.57 -11.87 3.01
N VAL A 53 6.94 -11.51 4.12
CA VAL A 53 5.67 -10.79 4.14
C VAL A 53 5.85 -9.44 4.82
N VAL A 54 5.44 -8.38 4.13
CA VAL A 54 5.49 -6.98 4.58
C VAL A 54 4.09 -6.40 4.54
N ALA A 55 3.75 -5.54 5.49
CA ALA A 55 2.47 -4.84 5.45
C ALA A 55 2.59 -3.40 5.96
N SER A 56 1.62 -2.58 5.57
CA SER A 56 1.35 -1.31 6.25
C SER A 56 1.02 -1.57 7.72
N PRO A 57 1.40 -0.68 8.66
CA PRO A 57 1.09 -0.88 10.07
C PRO A 57 -0.37 -0.68 10.46
N LEU A 58 -1.26 -0.26 9.54
CA LEU A 58 -2.68 -0.18 9.85
C LEU A 58 -3.25 -1.57 10.12
N ARG A 59 -4.14 -1.67 11.14
CA ARG A 59 -4.64 -2.97 11.63
C ARG A 59 -5.28 -3.82 10.54
N ARG A 60 -6.03 -3.23 9.61
CA ARG A 60 -6.66 -3.96 8.50
C ARG A 60 -5.65 -4.64 7.57
N THR A 61 -4.50 -4.00 7.31
CA THR A 61 -3.42 -4.59 6.49
C THR A 61 -2.64 -5.65 7.25
N MET A 62 -2.32 -5.38 8.52
CA MET A 62 -1.68 -6.35 9.41
C MET A 62 -2.48 -7.64 9.51
N TYR A 63 -3.80 -7.54 9.79
CA TYR A 63 -4.65 -8.73 9.89
C TYR A 63 -4.90 -9.41 8.55
N THR A 64 -4.99 -8.65 7.45
CA THR A 64 -5.04 -9.26 6.10
C THR A 64 -3.80 -10.10 5.84
N ALA A 65 -2.61 -9.57 6.13
CA ALA A 65 -1.35 -10.28 5.94
C ALA A 65 -1.27 -11.55 6.80
N LEU A 66 -1.55 -11.44 8.09
CA LEU A 66 -1.50 -12.58 9.03
C LEU A 66 -2.48 -13.69 8.68
N GLN A 67 -3.70 -13.34 8.26
CA GLN A 67 -4.72 -14.33 7.94
C GLN A 67 -4.53 -14.96 6.56
N SER A 68 -4.20 -14.15 5.55
CA SER A 68 -4.08 -14.65 4.17
C SER A 68 -2.80 -15.45 3.97
N PHE A 69 -1.73 -15.10 4.66
CA PHE A 69 -0.42 -15.75 4.54
C PHE A 69 -0.05 -16.59 5.78
N GLU A 70 -1.05 -17.01 6.54
CA GLU A 70 -0.88 -17.93 7.69
C GLU A 70 -0.04 -19.17 7.36
N PRO A 71 -0.16 -19.82 6.16
CA PRO A 71 0.68 -20.97 5.82
C PRO A 71 2.18 -20.65 5.82
N PHE A 72 2.56 -19.44 5.37
CA PHE A 72 3.96 -18.99 5.41
C PHE A 72 4.48 -18.91 6.85
N PHE A 73 3.74 -18.27 7.76
CA PHE A 73 4.16 -18.13 9.16
C PHE A 73 4.18 -19.47 9.89
N LYS A 74 3.26 -20.38 9.57
CA LYS A 74 3.24 -21.74 10.15
C LYS A 74 4.45 -22.58 9.69
N ALA A 75 4.82 -22.45 8.44
CA ALA A 75 5.98 -23.16 7.87
C ALA A 75 7.32 -22.55 8.33
N ASN A 76 7.32 -21.27 8.73
CA ASN A 76 8.50 -20.51 9.09
C ASN A 76 8.31 -19.79 10.42
N PRO A 77 8.29 -20.48 11.57
CA PRO A 77 7.95 -19.91 12.88
C PRO A 77 8.92 -18.80 13.34
N ASP A 78 10.13 -18.76 12.82
CA ASP A 78 11.11 -17.69 13.10
C ASP A 78 10.92 -16.43 12.27
N LYS A 79 10.09 -16.50 11.23
CA LYS A 79 9.78 -15.33 10.37
C LYS A 79 8.63 -14.52 10.96
N LYS A 80 8.76 -13.20 10.84
CA LYS A 80 7.74 -12.26 11.30
C LYS A 80 7.22 -11.41 10.15
N LEU A 81 5.99 -10.94 10.27
CA LEU A 81 5.43 -9.90 9.44
C LEU A 81 6.16 -8.59 9.74
N ILE A 82 6.82 -8.00 8.76
CA ILE A 82 7.43 -6.68 8.91
C ILE A 82 6.38 -5.60 8.64
N LEU A 83 6.17 -4.71 9.61
CA LEU A 83 5.32 -3.53 9.41
C LEU A 83 6.17 -2.35 8.93
N LEU A 84 5.85 -1.83 7.72
CA LEU A 84 6.59 -0.77 7.06
C LEU A 84 5.73 0.50 6.94
N PRO A 85 5.95 1.55 7.75
CA PRO A 85 5.16 2.78 7.75
C PRO A 85 5.06 3.51 6.41
N ASP A 86 6.08 3.43 5.57
CA ASP A 86 6.07 4.03 4.24
C ASP A 86 4.94 3.52 3.35
N THR A 87 4.38 2.36 3.67
CA THR A 87 3.31 1.73 2.88
C THR A 87 1.90 2.02 3.41
N GLN A 88 1.73 2.99 4.33
CA GLN A 88 0.42 3.41 4.80
C GLN A 88 -0.41 4.11 3.71
N GLU A 89 -1.75 4.23 3.92
CA GLU A 89 -2.66 4.85 2.95
C GLU A 89 -2.37 6.35 2.74
N THR A 90 -2.93 6.91 1.70
CA THR A 90 -2.57 8.24 1.19
C THR A 90 -3.22 9.39 1.94
N SER A 91 -4.36 9.18 2.61
CA SER A 91 -5.12 10.24 3.26
C SER A 91 -4.80 10.39 4.75
N ASP A 92 -5.29 11.46 5.34
CA ASP A 92 -5.18 11.81 6.76
C ASP A 92 -6.49 11.66 7.54
N VAL A 93 -7.52 11.11 6.89
CA VAL A 93 -8.79 10.82 7.59
C VAL A 93 -8.57 9.78 8.70
N PRO A 94 -9.40 9.77 9.76
CA PRO A 94 -9.18 8.88 10.92
C PRO A 94 -9.02 7.40 10.55
N CYS A 95 -9.73 6.88 9.56
CA CYS A 95 -9.58 5.48 9.16
C CYS A 95 -8.23 5.16 8.49
N ASP A 96 -7.50 6.17 8.01
CA ASP A 96 -6.17 6.03 7.42
C ASP A 96 -5.05 6.47 8.37
N THR A 97 -5.41 6.91 9.58
CA THR A 97 -4.50 7.21 10.68
C THR A 97 -4.36 5.97 11.55
N GLY A 98 -3.14 5.45 11.67
CA GLY A 98 -2.87 4.21 12.40
C GLY A 98 -2.80 4.41 13.92
N SER A 99 -2.81 3.30 14.64
CA SER A 99 -2.69 3.26 16.11
C SER A 99 -1.27 3.63 16.57
N GLU A 100 -1.15 4.11 17.79
CA GLU A 100 0.14 4.42 18.41
C GLU A 100 1.03 3.17 18.49
N PRO A 101 2.37 3.32 18.39
CA PRO A 101 3.29 2.18 18.44
C PRO A 101 3.10 1.31 19.70
N GLU A 102 2.86 1.91 20.85
CA GLU A 102 2.67 1.18 22.12
C GLU A 102 1.33 0.41 22.14
N ASP A 103 0.28 0.92 21.48
CA ASP A 103 -0.99 0.20 21.37
C ASP A 103 -0.87 -1.00 20.44
N LEU A 104 -0.18 -0.84 19.29
CA LEU A 104 0.12 -1.95 18.40
C LEU A 104 0.99 -3.00 19.09
N LYS A 105 2.02 -2.59 19.81
CA LYS A 105 2.90 -3.49 20.57
C LYS A 105 2.11 -4.30 21.58
N ARG A 106 1.28 -3.65 22.39
CA ARG A 106 0.42 -4.32 23.37
C ARG A 106 -0.49 -5.35 22.71
N GLU A 107 -1.18 -4.98 21.62
CA GLU A 107 -2.04 -5.90 20.88
C GLU A 107 -1.29 -7.11 20.34
N ILE A 108 -0.09 -6.90 19.77
CA ILE A 108 0.76 -7.96 19.23
C ILE A 108 1.21 -8.92 20.33
N GLU A 109 1.65 -8.40 21.49
CA GLU A 109 2.09 -9.19 22.64
C GLU A 109 0.93 -9.99 23.27
N GLU A 110 -0.20 -9.34 23.52
CA GLU A 110 -1.39 -10.00 24.09
C GLU A 110 -1.93 -11.14 23.24
N LYS A 111 -1.83 -11.00 21.92
CA LYS A 111 -2.33 -12.01 20.96
C LYS A 111 -1.24 -12.97 20.47
N GLY A 112 0.01 -12.78 20.87
CA GLY A 112 1.14 -13.61 20.41
C GLY A 112 1.33 -13.59 18.91
N LEU A 113 1.16 -12.43 18.25
CA LEU A 113 1.24 -12.31 16.78
C LEU A 113 2.70 -12.30 16.31
N PRO A 114 3.03 -12.99 15.21
CA PRO A 114 4.38 -13.00 14.64
C PRO A 114 4.66 -11.71 13.86
N VAL A 115 4.75 -10.58 14.55
CA VAL A 115 4.91 -9.24 13.95
C VAL A 115 6.20 -8.60 14.42
N ASP A 116 6.87 -7.88 13.52
CA ASP A 116 8.06 -7.06 13.78
C ASP A 116 7.71 -5.57 13.60
N LEU A 117 7.89 -4.82 14.67
CA LEU A 117 7.63 -3.38 14.77
C LEU A 117 8.88 -2.50 14.58
N GLN A 118 10.02 -3.05 14.15
CA GLN A 118 11.29 -2.32 14.14
C GLN A 118 11.26 -0.98 13.38
N TYR A 119 10.36 -0.82 12.42
CA TYR A 119 10.19 0.42 11.64
C TYR A 119 9.04 1.29 12.14
N VAL A 120 8.21 0.80 13.04
CA VAL A 120 7.06 1.54 13.59
C VAL A 120 7.53 2.36 14.79
N THR A 121 7.94 3.58 14.52
CA THR A 121 8.44 4.52 15.53
C THR A 121 7.40 5.59 15.86
N GLU A 122 7.62 6.32 16.95
CA GLU A 122 6.77 7.46 17.32
C GLU A 122 6.64 8.43 16.13
N GLY A 123 5.43 8.93 15.89
CA GLY A 123 5.12 9.87 14.82
C GLY A 123 4.89 9.22 13.43
N TRP A 124 4.97 7.90 13.29
CA TRP A 124 4.70 7.24 12.01
C TRP A 124 3.28 7.50 11.48
N ASN A 125 2.34 7.79 12.38
CA ASN A 125 0.91 8.01 12.13
C ASN A 125 0.50 9.50 12.17
N ASP A 126 1.43 10.44 12.35
CA ASP A 126 1.16 11.88 12.51
C ASP A 126 0.56 12.56 11.26
N LYS A 127 0.66 11.91 10.11
CA LYS A 127 0.20 12.47 8.83
C LYS A 127 0.80 13.84 8.48
N THR A 128 2.01 14.09 8.96
CA THR A 128 2.81 15.29 8.69
C THR A 128 4.17 14.93 8.11
N GLY A 129 4.88 15.89 7.53
CA GLY A 129 6.22 15.71 6.98
C GLY A 129 6.28 14.54 5.98
N ARG A 130 7.09 13.52 6.28
CA ARG A 130 7.21 12.31 5.44
C ARG A 130 5.88 11.60 5.19
N TYR A 131 4.99 11.63 6.14
CA TYR A 131 3.69 10.94 6.11
C TYR A 131 2.52 11.86 5.77
N ALA A 132 2.80 13.10 5.34
CA ALA A 132 1.77 14.04 4.93
C ALA A 132 0.96 13.49 3.73
N PRO A 133 -0.33 13.84 3.64
CA PRO A 133 -1.20 13.42 2.54
C PRO A 133 -0.96 14.23 1.24
N THR A 134 0.26 14.67 0.99
CA THR A 134 0.65 15.39 -0.21
C THR A 134 1.21 14.43 -1.27
N ASN A 135 0.96 14.74 -2.54
CA ASN A 135 1.46 13.90 -3.64
C ASN A 135 2.98 13.70 -3.58
N GLU A 136 3.73 14.74 -3.19
CA GLU A 136 5.18 14.67 -3.04
C GLU A 136 5.59 13.69 -1.93
N ALA A 137 5.06 13.83 -0.71
CA ALA A 137 5.37 12.94 0.41
C ALA A 137 4.97 11.49 0.11
N ILE A 138 3.80 11.27 -0.54
CA ILE A 138 3.35 9.94 -0.93
C ILE A 138 4.28 9.34 -1.99
N THR A 139 4.67 10.11 -3.00
CA THR A 139 5.60 9.66 -4.05
C THR A 139 6.97 9.31 -3.47
N ASP A 140 7.49 10.14 -2.57
CA ASP A 140 8.80 9.92 -1.94
C ASP A 140 8.80 8.65 -1.08
N ARG A 141 7.80 8.45 -0.21
CA ARG A 141 7.73 7.23 0.61
C ARG A 141 7.44 5.97 -0.23
N ALA A 142 6.68 6.08 -1.32
CA ALA A 142 6.44 4.98 -2.25
C ALA A 142 7.75 4.57 -2.97
N ARG A 143 8.54 5.56 -3.43
CA ARG A 143 9.87 5.32 -3.99
C ARG A 143 10.80 4.64 -2.98
N ASP A 144 10.85 5.16 -1.75
CA ASP A 144 11.74 4.62 -0.72
C ASP A 144 11.32 3.20 -0.30
N ALA A 145 10.03 2.91 -0.23
CA ALA A 145 9.52 1.56 -0.02
C ALA A 145 9.92 0.59 -1.15
N ARG A 146 9.86 1.04 -2.43
CA ARG A 146 10.35 0.24 -3.58
C ARG A 146 11.85 -0.03 -3.46
N ARG A 147 12.65 0.97 -3.11
CA ARG A 147 14.11 0.81 -2.91
C ARG A 147 14.40 -0.18 -1.80
N TRP A 148 13.72 -0.04 -0.67
CA TRP A 148 13.87 -0.94 0.45
C TRP A 148 13.56 -2.39 0.07
N LEU A 149 12.46 -2.63 -0.67
CA LEU A 149 12.11 -3.97 -1.17
C LEU A 149 13.12 -4.48 -2.19
N LYS A 150 13.61 -3.63 -3.10
CA LYS A 150 14.58 -4.00 -4.14
C LYS A 150 15.91 -4.49 -3.56
N GLU A 151 16.32 -3.91 -2.44
CA GLU A 151 17.59 -4.24 -1.76
C GLU A 151 17.49 -5.51 -0.90
N ARG A 152 16.30 -6.09 -0.75
CA ARG A 152 16.11 -7.33 0.01
C ARG A 152 16.81 -8.52 -0.66
N SER A 153 17.28 -9.47 0.18
CA SER A 153 17.85 -10.73 -0.28
C SER A 153 16.79 -11.74 -0.72
N GLU A 154 15.60 -11.63 -0.16
CA GLU A 154 14.44 -12.46 -0.47
C GLU A 154 14.01 -12.27 -1.93
N LYS A 155 13.51 -13.31 -2.58
CA LYS A 155 13.16 -13.31 -4.01
C LYS A 155 11.66 -13.20 -4.27
N GLU A 156 10.84 -13.65 -3.36
CA GLU A 156 9.38 -13.62 -3.46
C GLU A 156 8.83 -12.93 -2.22
N ILE A 157 8.39 -11.69 -2.39
CA ILE A 157 7.94 -10.81 -1.30
C ILE A 157 6.46 -10.49 -1.49
N VAL A 158 5.67 -10.67 -0.44
CA VAL A 158 4.30 -10.17 -0.38
C VAL A 158 4.29 -8.81 0.31
N LEU A 159 3.61 -7.82 -0.31
CA LEU A 159 3.32 -6.52 0.26
C LEU A 159 1.82 -6.33 0.39
N VAL A 160 1.30 -6.30 1.63
CA VAL A 160 -0.11 -5.99 1.90
C VAL A 160 -0.25 -4.51 2.26
N THR A 161 -0.99 -3.76 1.44
CA THR A 161 -1.16 -2.33 1.62
C THR A 161 -2.55 -1.87 1.16
N HIS A 162 -2.70 -0.65 0.66
CA HIS A 162 -3.95 0.05 0.42
C HIS A 162 -4.12 0.41 -1.05
N GLY A 163 -5.36 0.57 -1.47
CA GLY A 163 -5.67 0.80 -2.86
C GLY A 163 -5.10 2.10 -3.43
N GLY A 164 -5.20 3.20 -2.68
CA GLY A 164 -4.63 4.49 -3.10
C GLY A 164 -3.10 4.45 -3.17
N PHE A 165 -2.47 3.94 -2.12
CA PHE A 165 -1.02 3.84 -2.08
C PHE A 165 -0.44 2.91 -3.15
N LEU A 166 -1.14 1.82 -3.50
CA LEU A 166 -0.67 0.89 -4.53
C LEU A 166 -0.42 1.57 -5.87
N HIS A 167 -1.21 2.55 -6.27
CA HIS A 167 -0.96 3.28 -7.52
C HIS A 167 0.34 4.08 -7.49
N PHE A 168 0.64 4.75 -6.38
CA PHE A 168 1.92 5.44 -6.20
C PHE A 168 3.09 4.45 -6.11
N PHE A 169 2.87 3.32 -5.43
CA PHE A 169 3.92 2.31 -5.23
C PHE A 169 4.26 1.55 -6.52
N THR A 170 3.25 1.13 -7.27
CA THR A 170 3.45 0.36 -8.52
C THR A 170 3.67 1.25 -9.74
N GLU A 171 3.35 2.54 -9.61
CA GLU A 171 3.30 3.50 -10.72
C GLU A 171 2.35 3.06 -11.85
N ASP A 172 1.40 2.16 -11.53
CA ASP A 172 0.36 1.65 -12.41
C ASP A 172 -0.99 2.31 -12.12
N TRP A 173 -1.44 3.15 -13.04
CA TRP A 173 -2.66 3.96 -12.95
C TRP A 173 -3.77 3.47 -13.88
N GLU A 174 -3.60 2.31 -14.52
CA GLU A 174 -4.55 1.85 -15.55
C GLU A 174 -5.98 1.67 -15.04
N ASP A 175 -6.16 1.26 -13.79
CA ASP A 175 -7.48 0.99 -13.20
C ASP A 175 -7.92 2.06 -12.19
N SER A 176 -7.17 3.13 -12.00
CA SER A 176 -7.39 4.13 -10.94
C SER A 176 -8.77 4.80 -10.96
N SER A 177 -9.42 4.87 -12.12
CA SER A 177 -10.76 5.44 -12.32
C SER A 177 -11.85 4.37 -12.48
N GLN A 178 -11.52 3.08 -12.33
CA GLN A 178 -12.53 2.01 -12.35
C GLN A 178 -13.12 1.87 -10.95
N TYR A 179 -14.40 1.91 -10.81
CA TYR A 179 -15.13 1.79 -9.56
C TYR A 179 -14.99 3.01 -8.62
N GLN A 180 -15.93 3.11 -7.72
CA GLN A 180 -15.81 4.02 -6.58
C GLN A 180 -14.60 3.59 -5.73
N GLY A 181 -13.73 4.51 -5.41
CA GLY A 181 -12.48 4.27 -4.69
C GLY A 181 -11.28 4.27 -5.64
N THR A 182 -10.43 3.29 -5.54
CA THR A 182 -9.09 3.30 -6.16
C THR A 182 -8.87 2.28 -7.28
N GLY A 183 -9.91 1.56 -7.69
CA GLY A 183 -9.79 0.57 -8.77
C GLY A 183 -9.11 -0.76 -8.40
N TRP A 184 -8.63 -0.92 -7.16
CA TRP A 184 -8.20 -2.19 -6.61
C TRP A 184 -9.35 -2.82 -5.80
N LEU A 185 -9.66 -4.10 -6.00
CA LEU A 185 -10.64 -4.82 -5.18
C LEU A 185 -10.00 -5.26 -3.85
N ASN A 186 -10.81 -5.43 -2.79
CA ASN A 186 -10.31 -5.98 -1.53
C ASN A 186 -9.73 -7.38 -1.77
N THR A 187 -8.55 -7.63 -1.22
CA THR A 187 -7.74 -8.86 -1.41
C THR A 187 -7.32 -9.15 -2.85
N GLU A 188 -7.52 -8.22 -3.77
CA GLU A 188 -6.91 -8.33 -5.09
C GLU A 188 -5.39 -8.34 -4.95
N PHE A 189 -4.73 -9.22 -5.72
CA PHE A 189 -3.27 -9.24 -5.80
C PHE A 189 -2.78 -9.16 -7.25
N ARG A 190 -1.65 -8.48 -7.41
CA ARG A 190 -0.95 -8.33 -8.68
C ARG A 190 0.54 -8.55 -8.46
N ASP A 191 1.22 -9.12 -9.44
CA ASP A 191 2.65 -9.45 -9.36
C ASP A 191 3.46 -8.45 -10.17
N TYR A 192 4.45 -7.87 -9.54
CA TYR A 192 5.33 -6.87 -10.13
C TYR A 192 6.79 -7.31 -10.06
N VAL A 193 7.55 -6.93 -11.07
CA VAL A 193 9.01 -7.09 -11.12
C VAL A 193 9.68 -5.73 -11.30
N PHE A 194 10.88 -5.58 -10.76
CA PHE A 194 11.67 -4.38 -10.96
C PHE A 194 12.19 -4.32 -12.40
N SER A 195 11.93 -3.21 -13.07
CA SER A 195 12.37 -2.98 -14.45
C SER A 195 13.24 -1.73 -14.54
N PRO A 196 14.55 -1.88 -14.81
CA PRO A 196 15.44 -0.75 -14.99
C PRO A 196 15.08 0.14 -16.19
N GLU A 197 14.44 -0.37 -17.19
CA GLU A 197 14.11 0.35 -18.43
C GLU A 197 12.89 1.29 -18.29
N PHE A 198 12.20 1.21 -17.16
CA PHE A 198 10.94 1.97 -16.95
C PHE A 198 11.12 3.30 -16.22
N HIS A 199 12.38 3.76 -16.00
CA HIS A 199 12.68 4.67 -14.92
C HIS A 199 13.35 5.93 -15.15
N THR A 200 13.19 6.58 -16.26
CA THR A 200 13.85 7.85 -16.47
C THR A 200 13.11 9.05 -15.88
N GLU A 201 11.81 8.92 -15.58
CA GLU A 201 10.98 10.05 -15.15
C GLU A 201 9.92 9.60 -14.14
N ASP A 202 9.58 10.42 -13.15
CA ASP A 202 8.41 10.23 -12.31
C ASP A 202 7.11 10.55 -13.08
N LEU A 203 5.95 10.42 -12.41
CA LEU A 203 4.65 10.67 -13.04
C LEU A 203 4.45 12.13 -13.47
N ASP A 204 5.19 13.07 -12.87
CA ASP A 204 5.19 14.50 -13.21
C ASP A 204 6.27 14.88 -14.23
N GLY A 205 7.01 13.91 -14.76
CA GLY A 205 8.06 14.12 -15.74
C GLY A 205 9.40 14.54 -15.14
N LYS A 206 9.57 14.45 -13.82
CA LYS A 206 10.88 14.68 -13.18
C LYS A 206 11.78 13.46 -13.38
N ILE A 207 13.02 13.70 -13.71
CA ILE A 207 14.02 12.64 -13.80
C ILE A 207 14.36 12.17 -12.38
N LEU A 208 14.06 10.91 -12.10
CA LEU A 208 14.47 10.27 -10.85
C LEU A 208 15.90 9.77 -10.98
N ALA A 209 16.86 10.68 -10.83
CA ALA A 209 18.29 10.36 -10.96
C ALA A 209 18.68 9.21 -10.00
N GLY A 210 19.18 8.11 -10.56
CA GLY A 210 19.67 6.97 -9.81
C GLY A 210 18.61 6.08 -9.19
N ASP A 211 17.34 6.27 -9.52
CA ASP A 211 16.23 5.48 -8.96
C ASP A 211 15.85 4.27 -9.82
N ASN A 212 16.61 3.25 -9.83
CA ASN A 212 16.33 2.01 -10.57
C ASN A 212 15.24 1.13 -9.93
N ALA A 213 14.24 1.70 -9.24
CA ALA A 213 13.28 0.94 -8.44
C ALA A 213 11.84 0.92 -9.01
N SER A 214 11.64 1.31 -10.26
CA SER A 214 10.31 1.21 -10.87
C SER A 214 9.86 -0.24 -11.08
N LEU A 215 8.55 -0.43 -11.07
CA LEU A 215 7.90 -1.73 -11.13
C LEU A 215 7.12 -1.85 -12.45
N VAL A 216 7.05 -3.08 -12.97
CA VAL A 216 6.21 -3.45 -14.11
C VAL A 216 5.40 -4.68 -13.74
N GLU A 217 4.09 -4.63 -13.97
CA GLU A 217 3.21 -5.78 -13.76
C GLU A 217 3.58 -6.91 -14.72
N THR A 218 3.67 -8.13 -14.20
CA THR A 218 4.01 -9.31 -15.01
C THR A 218 2.89 -9.65 -15.99
N VAL A 219 3.25 -10.25 -17.12
CA VAL A 219 2.27 -10.69 -18.15
C VAL A 219 1.25 -11.67 -17.56
N ASP A 220 1.71 -12.59 -16.72
CA ASP A 220 0.83 -13.58 -16.08
C ASP A 220 -0.15 -12.94 -15.10
N SER A 221 0.29 -11.93 -14.33
CA SER A 221 -0.59 -11.16 -13.46
C SER A 221 -1.66 -10.44 -14.26
N ARG A 222 -1.28 -9.77 -15.34
CA ARG A 222 -2.21 -9.08 -16.24
C ARG A 222 -3.23 -10.03 -16.86
N ALA A 223 -2.77 -11.18 -17.36
CA ALA A 223 -3.65 -12.19 -17.94
C ALA A 223 -4.69 -12.73 -16.93
N ARG A 224 -4.31 -12.95 -15.67
CA ARG A 224 -5.26 -13.32 -14.59
C ARG A 224 -6.38 -12.31 -14.39
N ARG A 225 -6.10 -11.02 -14.66
CA ARG A 225 -7.07 -9.92 -14.56
C ARG A 225 -7.84 -9.64 -15.87
N GLY A 226 -7.64 -10.47 -16.90
CA GLY A 226 -8.26 -10.27 -18.23
C GLY A 226 -7.68 -9.08 -18.99
N LYS A 227 -6.42 -8.70 -18.72
CA LYS A 227 -5.70 -7.62 -19.39
C LYS A 227 -4.79 -8.21 -20.47
N ASP A 228 -4.94 -7.77 -21.70
CA ASP A 228 -4.06 -8.14 -22.79
C ASP A 228 -2.83 -7.22 -22.88
N GLY A 229 -1.68 -7.80 -23.23
CA GLY A 229 -0.45 -7.06 -23.48
C GLY A 229 0.26 -6.52 -22.25
N PRO A 230 1.35 -5.76 -22.44
CA PRO A 230 2.17 -5.22 -21.36
C PRO A 230 1.47 -4.06 -20.65
N MET A 231 1.95 -3.76 -19.41
CA MET A 231 1.56 -2.55 -18.68
C MET A 231 1.82 -1.30 -19.53
N ALA A 232 0.93 -0.32 -19.42
CA ALA A 232 1.06 0.93 -20.17
C ALA A 232 2.39 1.64 -19.89
N GLY A 233 3.00 2.18 -20.95
CA GLY A 233 4.27 2.90 -20.85
C GLY A 233 4.15 4.23 -20.09
N ARG A 234 5.27 4.77 -19.65
CA ARG A 234 5.42 5.91 -18.74
C ARG A 234 4.56 7.13 -19.12
N ARG A 235 4.58 7.55 -20.38
CA ARG A 235 3.76 8.68 -20.86
C ARG A 235 2.26 8.43 -20.65
N ARG A 236 1.80 7.20 -20.87
CA ARG A 236 0.38 6.84 -20.66
C ARG A 236 0.06 6.81 -19.18
N GLN A 237 0.95 6.27 -18.35
CA GLN A 237 0.80 6.25 -16.89
C GLN A 237 0.70 7.67 -16.31
N SER A 238 1.52 8.62 -16.77
CA SER A 238 1.43 10.03 -16.37
C SER A 238 0.07 10.66 -16.72
N THR A 239 -0.51 10.31 -17.87
CA THR A 239 -1.85 10.77 -18.24
C THR A 239 -2.92 10.17 -17.33
N LEU A 240 -2.81 8.86 -17.06
CA LEU A 240 -3.76 8.14 -16.19
C LEU A 240 -3.68 8.61 -14.74
N TYR A 241 -2.47 8.93 -14.23
CA TYR A 241 -2.28 9.56 -12.92
C TYR A 241 -3.12 10.83 -12.79
N LYS A 242 -3.01 11.74 -13.77
CA LYS A 242 -3.77 13.01 -13.74
C LYS A 242 -5.28 12.79 -13.77
N LEU A 243 -5.75 11.85 -14.58
CA LEU A 243 -7.17 11.50 -14.64
C LEU A 243 -7.64 10.83 -13.35
N GLY A 244 -6.87 9.87 -12.83
CA GLY A 244 -7.20 9.16 -11.61
C GLY A 244 -7.25 10.08 -10.38
N THR A 245 -6.29 10.98 -10.23
CA THR A 245 -6.30 11.95 -9.12
C THR A 245 -7.46 12.94 -9.24
N GLN A 246 -7.82 13.39 -10.45
CA GLN A 246 -9.01 14.22 -10.66
C GLN A 246 -10.31 13.48 -10.29
N ASP A 247 -10.43 12.21 -10.67
CA ASP A 247 -11.59 11.40 -10.32
C ASP A 247 -11.69 11.17 -8.80
N TRP A 248 -10.56 10.94 -8.13
CA TRP A 248 -10.53 10.81 -6.67
C TRP A 248 -10.92 12.11 -5.97
N ASP A 249 -10.44 13.26 -6.47
CA ASP A 249 -10.85 14.57 -5.96
C ASP A 249 -12.38 14.79 -6.14
N ALA A 250 -12.91 14.39 -7.28
CA ALA A 250 -14.34 14.49 -7.56
C ALA A 250 -15.23 13.59 -6.69
N GLN A 251 -14.69 12.48 -6.19
CA GLN A 251 -15.40 11.59 -5.25
C GLN A 251 -15.56 12.21 -3.85
N GLY A 252 -14.72 13.20 -3.48
CA GLY A 252 -14.80 13.89 -2.19
C GLY A 252 -14.57 12.99 -0.97
N LEU A 253 -13.88 11.86 -1.15
CA LEU A 253 -13.61 10.91 -0.08
C LEU A 253 -12.40 11.30 0.79
N GLN A 254 -11.61 12.24 0.34
CA GLN A 254 -10.40 12.76 0.96
C GLN A 254 -10.18 14.20 0.53
N LEU A 255 -9.18 14.88 1.11
CA LEU A 255 -8.79 16.21 0.65
C LEU A 255 -8.42 16.18 -0.84
N SER A 256 -8.88 17.15 -1.59
CA SER A 256 -8.53 17.33 -3.00
C SER A 256 -7.03 17.58 -3.19
N SER A 257 -6.53 17.34 -4.38
CA SER A 257 -5.14 17.64 -4.73
C SER A 257 -4.77 19.11 -4.47
N ALA A 258 -5.72 20.03 -4.69
CA ALA A 258 -5.53 21.46 -4.42
C ALA A 258 -5.42 21.76 -2.91
N GLU A 259 -6.28 21.16 -2.10
CA GLU A 259 -6.24 21.31 -0.63
C GLU A 259 -4.94 20.73 -0.05
N ARG A 260 -4.47 19.59 -0.57
CA ARG A 260 -3.20 18.99 -0.17
C ARG A 260 -2.00 19.87 -0.50
N GLU A 261 -1.99 20.53 -1.66
CA GLU A 261 -0.93 21.50 -2.00
C GLU A 261 -0.90 22.70 -1.04
N VAL A 262 -2.06 23.15 -0.54
CA VAL A 262 -2.13 24.20 0.48
C VAL A 262 -1.49 23.75 1.79
N LEU A 263 -1.64 22.49 2.18
CA LEU A 263 -1.03 21.94 3.40
C LEU A 263 0.50 21.97 3.40
N LYS A 264 1.16 21.93 2.23
CA LYS A 264 2.61 22.09 2.13
C LYS A 264 3.12 23.41 2.70
N ASN A 265 2.30 24.46 2.68
CA ASN A 265 2.66 25.81 3.07
C ASN A 265 2.19 26.16 4.49
N ILE A 266 1.52 25.24 5.20
CA ILE A 266 1.10 25.43 6.57
C ILE A 266 2.23 24.97 7.49
N ASP A 267 2.70 25.87 8.37
CA ASP A 267 3.66 25.54 9.41
C ASP A 267 3.10 24.38 10.26
N PRO A 268 3.80 23.23 10.34
CA PRO A 268 3.36 22.08 11.15
C PRO A 268 3.18 22.40 12.63
N ASN A 269 3.70 23.54 13.11
CA ASN A 269 3.52 24.00 14.48
C ASN A 269 2.26 24.91 14.67
N ALA A 270 1.59 25.32 13.62
CA ALA A 270 0.40 26.19 13.71
C ALA A 270 -0.89 25.48 14.13
N THR A 271 -0.93 24.14 14.08
CA THR A 271 -2.13 23.34 14.38
C THR A 271 -2.15 22.76 15.80
N ARG A 272 -1.22 23.13 16.67
CA ARG A 272 -1.17 22.70 18.08
C ARG A 272 -1.57 23.83 19.06
N ASN A 273 -2.70 24.49 18.80
CA ASN A 273 -3.35 25.38 19.79
C ASN A 273 -4.80 24.96 20.01
#